data_60b1795eeca2e175d32a9e4993e9c4ee
#
_entry.id   60b1795eeca2e175d32a9e4993e9c4ee
#
_cell.length_a   1.000
_cell.length_b   1.000
_cell.length_c   1.000
_cell.angle_alpha   90.00
_cell.angle_beta   90.00
_cell.angle_gamma   90.00
#
_symmetry.space_group_name_H-M   'P 1'
#
loop_
_entity.id
_entity.type
_entity.pdbx_description
1 polymer ?
#
loop_
_entity_poly.entity_id
_entity_poly.type
_entity_poly.pdbx_seq_one_letter_code
_entity_poly.pdbx_strand_id
1 'polypeptide(L)'
;MPKWYDNYLSIYGKSIGEVPDCILDEIKSKLAQQQSDEPLVSIVVIAYNEEKRLAACLWSLSELQTTYPIEILGVNNNSKDRTEQVYQRVGLPYFNEAKQSPGFARQCGLENARGKYYFCIDADTFYPPRYIDLMMTKLSKPDVACVSSFWSFFPDKTHSSFGLFLFEMVRDAFLFVQHFKRPELCVRGMVFAFKTNLARKVKIRTDILRGEDGSLALSLKPYGKIAFLYHRDARPVTGYGTIGSQSLWQSFVQHVKIQGKGITRIFFKKDHYEDSDENLVKPQR
;
A
#
# COMPACT_ATOMS: atom_id res chain seq x y z
N MET A 1 -0.73 25.14 -10.30
CA MET A 1 0.39 24.34 -10.83
C MET A 1 -0.09 22.91 -10.98
N PRO A 2 0.20 22.20 -12.09
CA PRO A 2 -0.14 20.78 -12.23
C PRO A 2 0.51 19.99 -11.10
N LYS A 3 -0.21 19.01 -10.59
CA LYS A 3 0.29 18.11 -9.55
C LYS A 3 1.07 16.99 -10.23
N TRP A 4 2.07 16.43 -9.55
CA TRP A 4 2.93 15.37 -10.10
C TRP A 4 2.14 14.12 -10.59
N TYR A 5 0.93 13.92 -10.10
CA TYR A 5 0.08 12.76 -10.44
C TYR A 5 -1.02 13.06 -11.46
N ASP A 6 -1.14 14.29 -11.97
CA ASP A 6 -2.25 14.68 -12.85
C ASP A 6 -2.30 13.85 -14.15
N ASN A 7 -1.14 13.45 -14.68
CA ASN A 7 -1.07 12.61 -15.87
C ASN A 7 -1.75 11.25 -15.64
N TYR A 8 -1.53 10.62 -14.49
CA TYR A 8 -2.08 9.29 -14.18
C TYR A 8 -3.61 9.33 -14.01
N LEU A 9 -4.15 10.46 -13.55
CA LEU A 9 -5.61 10.66 -13.48
C LEU A 9 -6.28 10.64 -14.87
N SER A 10 -5.53 10.89 -15.95
CA SER A 10 -6.09 10.86 -17.32
C SER A 10 -6.60 9.49 -17.72
N ILE A 11 -6.06 8.42 -17.15
CA ILE A 11 -6.46 7.02 -17.40
C ILE A 11 -7.11 6.34 -16.18
N TYR A 12 -7.09 6.96 -15.01
CA TYR A 12 -7.71 6.43 -13.81
C TYR A 12 -9.23 6.33 -13.99
N GLY A 13 -9.79 5.19 -13.68
CA GLY A 13 -11.22 4.90 -13.87
C GLY A 13 -11.58 4.37 -15.26
N LYS A 14 -10.65 4.31 -16.22
CA LYS A 14 -10.84 3.73 -17.54
C LYS A 14 -10.58 2.23 -17.51
N SER A 15 -11.39 1.47 -18.25
CA SER A 15 -11.09 0.06 -18.49
C SER A 15 -9.90 -0.10 -19.45
N ILE A 16 -9.26 -1.27 -19.42
CA ILE A 16 -8.03 -1.51 -20.21
C ILE A 16 -8.18 -1.19 -21.70
N GLY A 17 -9.36 -1.45 -22.28
CA GLY A 17 -9.64 -1.14 -23.70
C GLY A 17 -9.85 0.35 -24.00
N GLU A 18 -9.97 1.21 -22.96
CA GLU A 18 -10.13 2.66 -23.12
C GLU A 18 -8.82 3.42 -22.87
N VAL A 19 -7.78 2.72 -22.38
CA VAL A 19 -6.45 3.30 -22.19
C VAL A 19 -5.72 3.32 -23.53
N PRO A 20 -5.16 4.47 -23.97
CA PRO A 20 -4.41 4.54 -25.22
C PRO A 20 -3.24 3.55 -25.25
N ASP A 21 -3.09 2.82 -26.37
CA ASP A 21 -2.02 1.84 -26.54
C ASP A 21 -0.63 2.44 -26.35
N CYS A 22 -0.40 3.67 -26.81
CA CYS A 22 0.89 4.35 -26.61
C CYS A 22 1.27 4.50 -25.14
N ILE A 23 0.30 4.73 -24.23
CA ILE A 23 0.54 4.80 -22.78
C ILE A 23 0.86 3.40 -22.26
N LEU A 24 0.11 2.37 -22.67
CA LEU A 24 0.37 1.00 -22.23
C LEU A 24 1.74 0.49 -22.69
N ASP A 25 2.16 0.86 -23.89
CA ASP A 25 3.48 0.50 -24.45
C ASP A 25 4.61 1.26 -23.73
N GLU A 26 4.38 2.52 -23.37
CA GLU A 26 5.30 3.31 -22.54
C GLU A 26 5.48 2.67 -21.16
N ILE A 27 4.38 2.33 -20.47
CA ILE A 27 4.41 1.64 -19.17
C ILE A 27 5.20 0.34 -19.29
N LYS A 28 4.89 -0.48 -20.29
CA LYS A 28 5.57 -1.76 -20.55
C LYS A 28 7.08 -1.57 -20.71
N SER A 29 7.48 -0.64 -21.55
CA SER A 29 8.90 -0.37 -21.82
C SER A 29 9.64 0.09 -20.57
N LYS A 30 9.08 1.04 -19.83
CA LYS A 30 9.70 1.58 -18.62
C LYS A 30 9.76 0.54 -17.49
N LEU A 31 8.70 -0.24 -17.27
CA LEU A 31 8.70 -1.31 -16.27
C LEU A 31 9.74 -2.38 -16.59
N ALA A 32 9.89 -2.77 -17.86
CA ALA A 32 10.91 -3.73 -18.26
C ALA A 32 12.34 -3.23 -18.01
N GLN A 33 12.61 -1.92 -18.21
CA GLN A 33 13.92 -1.32 -17.96
C GLN A 33 14.26 -1.23 -16.48
N GLN A 34 13.27 -1.22 -15.60
CA GLN A 34 13.48 -1.13 -14.16
C GLN A 34 13.71 -2.49 -13.49
N GLN A 35 13.38 -3.60 -14.17
CA GLN A 35 13.58 -4.94 -13.61
C GLN A 35 15.05 -5.28 -13.49
N SER A 36 15.46 -5.74 -12.31
CA SER A 36 16.82 -6.24 -12.04
C SER A 36 16.80 -7.75 -11.83
N ASP A 37 17.82 -8.43 -12.35
CA ASP A 37 18.03 -9.86 -12.09
C ASP A 37 18.44 -10.13 -10.64
N GLU A 38 19.12 -9.18 -10.00
CA GLU A 38 19.54 -9.23 -8.59
C GLU A 38 18.92 -8.06 -7.81
N PRO A 39 17.62 -8.07 -7.53
CA PRO A 39 16.95 -6.97 -6.88
C PRO A 39 17.32 -6.86 -5.39
N LEU A 40 17.58 -5.65 -4.94
CA LEU A 40 17.67 -5.32 -3.52
C LEU A 40 16.28 -5.05 -2.93
N VAL A 41 15.38 -4.52 -3.74
CA VAL A 41 14.03 -4.12 -3.35
C VAL A 41 13.00 -4.83 -4.21
N SER A 42 12.01 -5.46 -3.58
CA SER A 42 10.81 -6.00 -4.25
C SER A 42 9.63 -5.06 -4.01
N ILE A 43 9.06 -4.57 -5.08
CA ILE A 43 7.85 -3.72 -5.10
C ILE A 43 6.70 -4.60 -5.54
N VAL A 44 5.76 -4.89 -4.63
CA VAL A 44 4.69 -5.87 -4.89
C VAL A 44 3.33 -5.20 -4.90
N VAL A 45 2.71 -5.22 -6.06
CA VAL A 45 1.38 -4.64 -6.33
C VAL A 45 0.33 -5.72 -6.17
N ILE A 46 -0.52 -5.61 -5.14
CA ILE A 46 -1.67 -6.50 -5.00
C ILE A 46 -2.91 -5.89 -5.63
N ALA A 47 -3.72 -6.69 -6.33
CA ALA A 47 -4.94 -6.22 -6.99
C ALA A 47 -6.08 -7.23 -6.85
N TYR A 48 -7.27 -6.72 -6.55
CA TYR A 48 -8.53 -7.45 -6.57
C TYR A 48 -9.63 -6.61 -7.21
N ASN A 49 -10.05 -6.96 -8.44
CA ASN A 49 -11.00 -6.19 -9.24
C ASN A 49 -10.59 -4.72 -9.41
N GLU A 50 -9.35 -4.51 -9.87
CA GLU A 50 -8.71 -3.22 -10.04
C GLU A 50 -8.44 -2.86 -11.52
N GLU A 51 -9.14 -3.48 -12.47
CA GLU A 51 -8.98 -3.23 -13.91
C GLU A 51 -8.88 -1.74 -14.25
N LYS A 52 -9.73 -0.92 -13.62
CA LYS A 52 -9.86 0.51 -13.95
C LYS A 52 -8.83 1.41 -13.27
N ARG A 53 -8.04 0.88 -12.34
CA ARG A 53 -7.10 1.68 -11.53
C ARG A 53 -5.66 1.21 -11.67
N LEU A 54 -5.47 -0.08 -11.87
CA LEU A 54 -4.17 -0.72 -11.90
C LEU A 54 -3.23 -0.12 -12.96
N ALA A 55 -3.71 0.17 -14.18
CA ALA A 55 -2.87 0.76 -15.23
C ALA A 55 -2.27 2.12 -14.81
N ALA A 56 -3.05 2.96 -14.14
CA ALA A 56 -2.60 4.25 -13.66
C ALA A 56 -1.58 4.11 -12.50
N CYS A 57 -1.79 3.15 -11.60
CA CYS A 57 -0.82 2.80 -10.56
C CYS A 57 0.52 2.36 -11.20
N LEU A 58 0.46 1.42 -12.15
CA LEU A 58 1.65 0.90 -12.85
C LEU A 58 2.37 1.98 -13.66
N TRP A 59 1.64 2.96 -14.21
CA TRP A 59 2.26 4.12 -14.85
C TRP A 59 3.09 4.92 -13.84
N SER A 60 2.54 5.20 -12.65
CA SER A 60 3.31 5.90 -11.62
C SER A 60 4.54 5.12 -11.15
N LEU A 61 4.44 3.78 -11.08
CA LEU A 61 5.57 2.93 -10.73
C LEU A 61 6.62 2.86 -11.85
N SER A 62 6.21 2.93 -13.11
CA SER A 62 7.13 2.95 -14.24
C SER A 62 7.99 4.23 -14.32
N GLU A 63 7.60 5.26 -13.58
CA GLU A 63 8.34 6.53 -13.48
C GLU A 63 9.15 6.69 -12.17
N LEU A 64 9.30 5.60 -11.41
CA LEU A 64 10.15 5.61 -10.22
C LEU A 64 11.60 5.96 -10.57
N GLN A 65 12.17 6.84 -9.76
CA GLN A 65 13.57 7.26 -9.82
C GLN A 65 14.26 6.73 -8.56
N THR A 66 14.95 5.62 -8.72
CA THR A 66 15.66 4.98 -7.61
C THR A 66 17.05 4.53 -8.02
N THR A 67 17.99 4.63 -7.08
CA THR A 67 19.36 4.12 -7.24
C THR A 67 19.50 2.65 -6.85
N TYR A 68 18.45 2.07 -6.26
CA TYR A 68 18.46 0.68 -5.85
C TYR A 68 18.02 -0.23 -7.00
N PRO A 69 18.67 -1.41 -7.19
CA PRO A 69 18.15 -2.42 -8.09
C PRO A 69 16.81 -2.95 -7.55
N ILE A 70 15.78 -2.86 -8.38
CA ILE A 70 14.42 -3.24 -8.00
C ILE A 70 13.87 -4.36 -8.87
N GLU A 71 12.91 -5.08 -8.33
CA GLU A 71 11.91 -5.83 -9.11
C GLU A 71 10.51 -5.30 -8.78
N ILE A 72 9.63 -5.33 -9.78
CA ILE A 72 8.22 -5.00 -9.60
C ILE A 72 7.42 -6.26 -9.96
N LEU A 73 6.57 -6.70 -9.03
CA LEU A 73 5.77 -7.93 -9.17
C LEU A 73 4.29 -7.59 -8.95
N GLY A 74 3.41 -8.25 -9.69
CA GLY A 74 1.97 -8.20 -9.49
C GLY A 74 1.45 -9.42 -8.70
N VAL A 75 0.37 -9.24 -7.94
CA VAL A 75 -0.43 -10.35 -7.40
C VAL A 75 -1.90 -10.10 -7.75
N ASN A 76 -2.45 -10.95 -8.60
CA ASN A 76 -3.88 -10.98 -8.90
C ASN A 76 -4.59 -11.85 -7.88
N ASN A 77 -5.35 -11.22 -6.97
CA ASN A 77 -6.03 -11.91 -5.88
C ASN A 77 -7.44 -12.37 -6.28
N ASN A 78 -7.51 -13.36 -7.18
CA ASN A 78 -8.78 -13.96 -7.63
C ASN A 78 -9.77 -12.94 -8.23
N SER A 79 -9.28 -11.98 -9.02
CA SER A 79 -10.12 -10.98 -9.70
C SER A 79 -11.08 -11.63 -10.70
N LYS A 80 -12.27 -11.02 -10.86
CA LYS A 80 -13.31 -11.46 -11.79
C LYS A 80 -13.49 -10.50 -12.97
N ASP A 81 -12.82 -9.35 -12.93
CA ASP A 81 -12.75 -8.37 -14.00
C ASP A 81 -11.50 -8.59 -14.87
N ARG A 82 -11.13 -7.61 -15.68
CA ARG A 82 -9.95 -7.69 -16.55
C ARG A 82 -8.63 -7.26 -15.85
N THR A 83 -8.55 -7.30 -14.51
CA THR A 83 -7.33 -6.95 -13.76
C THR A 83 -6.11 -7.74 -14.26
N GLU A 84 -6.25 -9.06 -14.46
CA GLU A 84 -5.17 -9.90 -14.96
C GLU A 84 -4.68 -9.47 -16.34
N GLN A 85 -5.59 -9.07 -17.22
CA GLN A 85 -5.25 -8.57 -18.57
C GLN A 85 -4.41 -7.30 -18.52
N VAL A 86 -4.56 -6.46 -17.47
CA VAL A 86 -3.71 -5.28 -17.29
C VAL A 86 -2.26 -5.69 -17.06
N TYR A 87 -1.99 -6.64 -16.15
CA TYR A 87 -0.64 -7.16 -15.91
C TYR A 87 -0.03 -7.74 -17.20
N GLN A 88 -0.82 -8.54 -17.92
CA GLN A 88 -0.40 -9.17 -19.18
C GLN A 88 -0.07 -8.11 -20.25
N ARG A 89 -0.92 -7.09 -20.42
CA ARG A 89 -0.75 -6.06 -21.46
C ARG A 89 0.50 -5.22 -21.26
N VAL A 90 0.84 -4.90 -20.00
CA VAL A 90 2.05 -4.14 -19.67
C VAL A 90 3.27 -5.04 -19.43
N GLY A 91 3.14 -6.36 -19.58
CA GLY A 91 4.24 -7.31 -19.45
C GLY A 91 4.84 -7.39 -18.04
N LEU A 92 4.06 -7.05 -17.01
CA LEU A 92 4.53 -7.14 -15.62
C LEU A 92 4.48 -8.61 -15.15
N PRO A 93 5.58 -9.17 -14.59
CA PRO A 93 5.53 -10.46 -13.92
C PRO A 93 4.49 -10.44 -12.79
N TYR A 94 3.61 -11.45 -12.75
CA TYR A 94 2.57 -11.54 -11.73
C TYR A 94 2.27 -12.98 -11.33
N PHE A 95 1.64 -13.13 -10.16
CA PHE A 95 1.19 -14.39 -9.60
C PHE A 95 -0.32 -14.35 -9.34
N ASN A 96 -0.99 -15.48 -9.51
CA ASN A 96 -2.41 -15.63 -9.19
C ASN A 96 -2.54 -16.25 -7.80
N GLU A 97 -3.24 -15.55 -6.88
CA GLU A 97 -3.62 -16.06 -5.57
C GLU A 97 -5.12 -16.36 -5.55
N ALA A 98 -5.46 -17.64 -5.42
CA ALA A 98 -6.86 -18.09 -5.48
C ALA A 98 -7.66 -17.76 -4.22
N LYS A 99 -6.99 -17.69 -3.06
CA LYS A 99 -7.63 -17.36 -1.78
C LYS A 99 -7.77 -15.86 -1.64
N GLN A 100 -9.02 -15.40 -1.55
CA GLN A 100 -9.32 -13.98 -1.59
C GLN A 100 -9.19 -13.33 -0.21
N SER A 101 -8.11 -12.61 0.03
CA SER A 101 -7.97 -11.56 1.03
C SER A 101 -6.68 -10.78 0.80
N PRO A 102 -6.54 -9.54 1.31
CA PRO A 102 -5.27 -8.80 1.26
C PRO A 102 -4.12 -9.57 1.90
N GLY A 103 -4.37 -10.28 2.99
CA GLY A 103 -3.37 -11.11 3.67
C GLY A 103 -2.81 -12.23 2.78
N PHE A 104 -3.67 -12.96 2.06
CA PHE A 104 -3.23 -14.00 1.11
C PHE A 104 -2.45 -13.38 -0.06
N ALA A 105 -2.93 -12.28 -0.63
CA ALA A 105 -2.24 -11.60 -1.73
C ALA A 105 -0.84 -11.11 -1.32
N ARG A 106 -0.71 -10.50 -0.13
CA ARG A 106 0.58 -10.04 0.39
C ARG A 106 1.51 -11.21 0.74
N GLN A 107 0.97 -12.32 1.28
CA GLN A 107 1.75 -13.52 1.57
C GLN A 107 2.26 -14.17 0.27
N CYS A 108 1.41 -14.29 -0.76
CA CYS A 108 1.83 -14.76 -2.08
C CYS A 108 2.96 -13.88 -2.66
N GLY A 109 2.82 -12.56 -2.59
CA GLY A 109 3.87 -11.65 -3.00
C GLY A 109 5.16 -11.79 -2.19
N LEU A 110 5.07 -11.99 -0.87
CA LEU A 110 6.22 -12.18 0.01
C LEU A 110 6.99 -13.48 -0.31
N GLU A 111 6.30 -14.53 -0.66
CA GLU A 111 6.89 -15.82 -1.04
C GLU A 111 7.69 -15.73 -2.34
N ASN A 112 7.22 -14.91 -3.28
CA ASN A 112 7.82 -14.74 -4.61
C ASN A 112 8.82 -13.58 -4.71
N ALA A 113 8.88 -12.69 -3.70
CA ALA A 113 9.81 -11.56 -3.67
C ALA A 113 11.27 -12.03 -3.49
N ARG A 114 12.21 -11.49 -4.26
CA ARG A 114 13.64 -11.82 -4.18
C ARG A 114 14.46 -10.79 -3.41
N GLY A 115 13.96 -9.55 -3.34
CA GLY A 115 14.64 -8.44 -2.70
C GLY A 115 14.76 -8.58 -1.19
N LYS A 116 15.81 -8.00 -0.64
CA LYS A 116 16.04 -7.89 0.81
C LYS A 116 14.98 -7.02 1.51
N TYR A 117 14.42 -6.07 0.77
CA TYR A 117 13.40 -5.13 1.25
C TYR A 117 12.13 -5.30 0.42
N TYR A 118 10.99 -5.34 1.10
CA TYR A 118 9.68 -5.52 0.49
C TYR A 118 8.84 -4.25 0.64
N PHE A 119 8.26 -3.80 -0.45
CA PHE A 119 7.36 -2.65 -0.49
C PHE A 119 5.96 -3.11 -0.87
N CYS A 120 5.00 -2.83 0.00
CA CYS A 120 3.59 -3.08 -0.26
C CYS A 120 3.02 -1.95 -1.12
N ILE A 121 2.34 -2.32 -2.20
CA ILE A 121 1.70 -1.40 -3.13
C ILE A 121 0.24 -1.81 -3.31
N ASP A 122 -0.67 -0.85 -3.20
CA ASP A 122 -2.08 -1.05 -3.53
C ASP A 122 -2.36 -0.52 -4.95
N ALA A 123 -3.14 -1.27 -5.72
CA ALA A 123 -3.35 -1.04 -7.16
C ALA A 123 -4.14 0.24 -7.50
N ASP A 124 -4.71 0.94 -6.52
CA ASP A 124 -5.48 2.17 -6.65
C ASP A 124 -4.72 3.44 -6.24
N THR A 125 -3.41 3.32 -6.03
CA THR A 125 -2.54 4.35 -5.44
C THR A 125 -1.43 4.75 -6.41
N PHE A 126 -1.10 6.04 -6.46
CA PHE A 126 0.02 6.60 -7.23
C PHE A 126 1.21 6.84 -6.32
N TYR A 127 2.40 6.52 -6.80
CA TYR A 127 3.64 6.62 -6.04
C TYR A 127 4.55 7.70 -6.61
N PRO A 128 5.05 8.64 -5.77
CA PRO A 128 5.94 9.69 -6.27
C PRO A 128 7.28 9.11 -6.72
N PRO A 129 7.95 9.74 -7.70
CA PRO A 129 9.17 9.19 -8.32
C PRO A 129 10.27 8.79 -7.32
N ARG A 130 10.46 9.54 -6.23
CA ARG A 130 11.49 9.29 -5.22
C ARG A 130 11.04 8.45 -4.02
N TYR A 131 9.85 7.84 -4.11
CA TYR A 131 9.24 7.12 -2.99
C TYR A 131 10.15 6.04 -2.39
N ILE A 132 10.75 5.20 -3.25
CA ILE A 132 11.61 4.10 -2.80
C ILE A 132 12.84 4.63 -2.07
N ASP A 133 13.58 5.57 -2.67
CA ASP A 133 14.81 6.11 -2.09
C ASP A 133 14.55 6.76 -0.73
N LEU A 134 13.47 7.54 -0.62
CA LEU A 134 13.10 8.19 0.63
C LEU A 134 12.73 7.19 1.73
N MET A 135 11.94 6.16 1.42
CA MET A 135 11.60 5.10 2.37
C MET A 135 12.85 4.33 2.80
N MET A 136 13.77 4.06 1.87
CA MET A 136 15.02 3.36 2.14
C MET A 136 15.95 4.14 3.08
N THR A 137 15.88 5.48 3.16
CA THR A 137 16.64 6.28 4.15
C THR A 137 16.43 5.85 5.60
N LYS A 138 15.26 5.26 5.87
CA LYS A 138 14.90 4.71 7.19
C LYS A 138 15.04 3.20 7.24
N LEU A 139 14.52 2.49 6.23
CA LEU A 139 14.42 1.03 6.23
C LEU A 139 15.79 0.33 6.17
N SER A 140 16.78 0.95 5.53
CA SER A 140 18.15 0.39 5.45
C SER A 140 18.89 0.38 6.79
N LYS A 141 18.43 1.12 7.80
CA LYS A 141 19.07 1.18 9.12
C LYS A 141 18.98 -0.18 9.83
N PRO A 142 20.06 -0.59 10.53
CA PRO A 142 20.10 -1.91 11.19
C PRO A 142 18.99 -2.11 12.22
N ASP A 143 18.68 -1.06 12.99
CA ASP A 143 17.73 -1.05 14.09
C ASP A 143 16.25 -0.88 13.65
N VAL A 144 15.98 -0.76 12.35
CA VAL A 144 14.63 -0.61 11.79
C VAL A 144 14.17 -1.92 11.15
N ALA A 145 13.03 -2.43 11.57
CA ALA A 145 12.41 -3.64 11.02
C ALA A 145 11.47 -3.32 9.86
N CYS A 146 10.72 -2.22 9.97
CA CYS A 146 9.78 -1.76 8.97
C CYS A 146 9.60 -0.23 9.00
N VAL A 147 9.05 0.32 7.93
CA VAL A 147 8.78 1.74 7.77
C VAL A 147 7.40 1.97 7.15
N SER A 148 6.76 3.05 7.55
CA SER A 148 5.53 3.55 6.94
C SER A 148 5.66 5.05 6.68
N SER A 149 4.78 5.60 5.83
CA SER A 149 4.70 7.05 5.56
C SER A 149 3.27 7.54 5.65
N PHE A 150 3.08 8.84 5.50
CA PHE A 150 1.76 9.42 5.25
C PHE A 150 1.34 9.19 3.80
N TRP A 151 0.05 9.37 3.54
CA TRP A 151 -0.55 9.35 2.21
C TRP A 151 -1.50 10.53 2.03
N SER A 152 -1.88 10.81 0.81
CA SER A 152 -2.85 11.84 0.44
C SER A 152 -3.98 11.26 -0.40
N PHE A 153 -5.05 12.03 -0.54
CA PHE A 153 -6.12 11.74 -1.47
C PHE A 153 -6.10 12.73 -2.63
N PHE A 154 -6.42 12.29 -3.83
CA PHE A 154 -6.66 13.24 -4.92
C PHE A 154 -8.10 13.80 -4.82
N PRO A 155 -8.32 15.08 -5.18
CA PRO A 155 -9.66 15.67 -5.14
C PRO A 155 -10.55 15.05 -6.22
N ASP A 156 -11.85 14.97 -5.92
CA ASP A 156 -12.89 14.56 -6.85
C ASP A 156 -14.07 15.55 -6.81
N LYS A 157 -15.19 15.18 -7.46
CA LYS A 157 -16.40 16.03 -7.49
C LYS A 157 -17.02 16.27 -6.11
N THR A 158 -16.79 15.36 -5.16
CA THR A 158 -17.37 15.40 -3.81
C THR A 158 -16.39 15.91 -2.76
N HIS A 159 -15.09 15.84 -3.03
CA HIS A 159 -14.02 16.18 -2.10
C HIS A 159 -13.13 17.28 -2.67
N SER A 160 -13.34 18.50 -2.19
CA SER A 160 -12.53 19.65 -2.62
C SER A 160 -11.09 19.56 -2.11
N SER A 161 -10.13 20.15 -2.85
CA SER A 161 -8.72 20.20 -2.44
C SER A 161 -8.52 20.82 -1.07
N PHE A 162 -9.31 21.85 -0.72
CA PHE A 162 -9.22 22.48 0.59
C PHE A 162 -9.77 21.60 1.71
N GLY A 163 -10.91 20.93 1.49
CA GLY A 163 -11.47 19.98 2.46
C GLY A 163 -10.54 18.81 2.74
N LEU A 164 -9.89 18.29 1.69
CA LEU A 164 -8.87 17.24 1.82
C LEU A 164 -7.64 17.70 2.58
N PHE A 165 -7.14 18.90 2.29
CA PHE A 165 -6.02 19.47 3.02
C PHE A 165 -6.30 19.57 4.53
N LEU A 166 -7.47 20.08 4.90
CA LEU A 166 -7.87 20.17 6.32
C LEU A 166 -8.00 18.79 6.98
N PHE A 167 -8.65 17.86 6.27
CA PHE A 167 -8.79 16.48 6.73
C PHE A 167 -7.42 15.82 6.95
N GLU A 168 -6.53 15.92 5.97
CA GLU A 168 -5.19 15.33 6.03
C GLU A 168 -4.36 15.95 7.17
N MET A 169 -4.46 17.25 7.39
CA MET A 169 -3.77 17.92 8.48
C MET A 169 -4.20 17.36 9.86
N VAL A 170 -5.50 17.19 10.08
CA VAL A 170 -6.03 16.63 11.34
C VAL A 170 -5.64 15.15 11.49
N ARG A 171 -5.80 14.36 10.43
CA ARG A 171 -5.41 12.95 10.42
C ARG A 171 -3.91 12.78 10.68
N ASP A 172 -3.09 13.56 10.02
CA ASP A 172 -1.63 13.46 10.12
C ASP A 172 -1.15 13.85 11.52
N ALA A 173 -1.75 14.89 12.12
CA ALA A 173 -1.48 15.26 13.51
C ALA A 173 -1.87 14.12 14.47
N PHE A 174 -3.02 13.47 14.26
CA PHE A 174 -3.44 12.32 15.04
C PHE A 174 -2.45 11.15 14.90
N LEU A 175 -2.09 10.78 13.67
CA LEU A 175 -1.15 9.69 13.40
C LEU A 175 0.25 10.01 13.96
N PHE A 176 0.68 11.27 13.88
CA PHE A 176 1.95 11.70 14.48
C PHE A 176 1.99 11.46 15.99
N VAL A 177 0.96 11.84 16.72
CA VAL A 177 0.87 11.58 18.17
C VAL A 177 0.76 10.09 18.47
N GLN A 178 -0.06 9.37 17.70
CA GLN A 178 -0.27 7.92 17.88
C GLN A 178 1.02 7.12 17.62
N HIS A 179 1.83 7.53 16.65
CA HIS A 179 3.09 6.85 16.31
C HIS A 179 4.03 6.68 17.50
N PHE A 180 4.11 7.63 18.42
CA PHE A 180 4.99 7.54 19.58
C PHE A 180 4.57 6.45 20.58
N LYS A 181 3.28 6.13 20.64
CA LYS A 181 2.72 5.16 21.58
C LYS A 181 2.40 3.81 20.94
N ARG A 182 1.79 3.87 19.77
CA ARG A 182 1.25 2.71 19.06
C ARG A 182 1.58 2.79 17.56
N PRO A 183 2.87 2.72 17.17
CA PRO A 183 3.29 2.88 15.77
C PRO A 183 2.65 1.84 14.85
N GLU A 184 2.38 0.63 15.33
CA GLU A 184 1.73 -0.44 14.56
C GLU A 184 0.31 -0.06 14.10
N LEU A 185 -0.39 0.81 14.81
CA LEU A 185 -1.72 1.29 14.40
C LEU A 185 -1.69 2.36 13.31
N CYS A 186 -0.51 2.93 13.05
CA CYS A 186 -0.31 3.95 12.02
C CYS A 186 0.04 3.35 10.66
N VAL A 187 0.34 2.06 10.60
CA VAL A 187 0.73 1.37 9.36
C VAL A 187 -0.48 1.15 8.46
N ARG A 188 -0.28 1.32 7.15
CA ARG A 188 -1.26 1.02 6.10
C ARG A 188 -0.54 0.36 4.93
N GLY A 189 -1.17 -0.63 4.31
CA GLY A 189 -0.59 -1.44 3.26
C GLY A 189 0.06 -0.65 2.14
N MET A 190 -0.64 0.34 1.60
CA MET A 190 -0.14 1.18 0.51
C MET A 190 1.10 2.03 0.84
N VAL A 191 1.47 2.17 2.10
CA VAL A 191 2.61 2.97 2.55
C VAL A 191 3.54 2.20 3.48
N PHE A 192 3.60 0.89 3.33
CA PHE A 192 4.32 -0.01 4.21
C PHE A 192 5.47 -0.73 3.50
N ALA A 193 6.64 -0.72 4.13
CA ALA A 193 7.79 -1.48 3.67
C ALA A 193 8.56 -2.11 4.84
N PHE A 194 9.17 -3.26 4.62
CA PHE A 194 9.83 -4.03 5.68
C PHE A 194 11.00 -4.87 5.14
N LYS A 195 11.79 -5.42 6.05
CA LYS A 195 12.83 -6.39 5.72
C LYS A 195 12.21 -7.75 5.42
N THR A 196 12.39 -8.25 4.21
CA THR A 196 11.76 -9.47 3.67
C THR A 196 11.99 -10.68 4.55
N ASN A 197 13.22 -10.89 5.00
CA ASN A 197 13.59 -12.04 5.84
C ASN A 197 12.87 -12.03 7.20
N LEU A 198 12.62 -10.85 7.78
CA LEU A 198 11.89 -10.74 9.04
C LEU A 198 10.40 -11.05 8.85
N ALA A 199 9.79 -10.53 7.78
CA ALA A 199 8.39 -10.82 7.46
C ALA A 199 8.16 -12.32 7.16
N ARG A 200 9.09 -12.97 6.45
CA ARG A 200 9.05 -14.43 6.23
C ARG A 200 9.12 -15.22 7.52
N LYS A 201 9.88 -14.74 8.52
CA LYS A 201 9.99 -15.40 9.83
C LYS A 201 8.69 -15.31 10.63
N VAL A 202 8.02 -14.14 10.64
CA VAL A 202 6.80 -13.93 11.43
C VAL A 202 5.53 -14.29 10.68
N LYS A 203 5.58 -14.33 9.34
CA LYS A 203 4.49 -14.56 8.39
C LYS A 203 3.40 -13.46 8.44
N ILE A 204 2.74 -13.25 7.32
CA ILE A 204 1.59 -12.34 7.22
C ILE A 204 0.34 -13.11 7.64
N ARG A 205 -0.52 -12.49 8.43
CA ARG A 205 -1.80 -13.08 8.81
C ARG A 205 -2.73 -13.15 7.59
N THR A 206 -3.17 -14.36 7.26
CA THR A 206 -4.08 -14.63 6.14
C THR A 206 -5.50 -14.96 6.60
N ASP A 207 -5.68 -15.12 7.90
CA ASP A 207 -6.93 -15.48 8.57
C ASP A 207 -7.85 -14.28 8.85
N ILE A 208 -7.40 -13.06 8.57
CA ILE A 208 -8.16 -11.83 8.80
C ILE A 208 -8.42 -11.07 7.49
N LEU A 209 -9.55 -10.35 7.45
CA LEU A 209 -9.96 -9.55 6.29
C LEU A 209 -9.34 -8.15 6.29
N ARG A 210 -9.04 -7.59 7.46
CA ARG A 210 -8.50 -6.23 7.63
C ARG A 210 -7.51 -6.17 8.79
N GLY A 211 -6.49 -5.33 8.66
CA GLY A 211 -5.51 -5.08 9.72
C GLY A 211 -4.29 -5.99 9.68
N GLU A 212 -4.09 -6.74 8.60
CA GLU A 212 -2.93 -7.59 8.36
C GLU A 212 -1.61 -6.81 8.42
N ASP A 213 -1.61 -5.56 7.92
CA ASP A 213 -0.43 -4.67 7.92
C ASP A 213 -0.03 -4.27 9.34
N GLY A 214 -1.01 -3.82 10.15
CA GLY A 214 -0.78 -3.47 11.55
C GLY A 214 -0.36 -4.68 12.39
N SER A 215 -0.95 -5.85 12.12
CA SER A 215 -0.59 -7.11 12.76
C SER A 215 0.84 -7.52 12.41
N LEU A 216 1.23 -7.42 11.12
CA LEU A 216 2.59 -7.68 10.69
C LEU A 216 3.58 -6.70 11.34
N ALA A 217 3.26 -5.40 11.36
CA ALA A 217 4.10 -4.40 11.99
C ALA A 217 4.31 -4.69 13.50
N LEU A 218 3.25 -5.11 14.20
CA LEU A 218 3.35 -5.53 15.60
C LEU A 218 4.26 -6.75 15.77
N SER A 219 4.12 -7.75 14.90
CA SER A 219 4.95 -8.97 14.91
C SER A 219 6.42 -8.69 14.57
N LEU A 220 6.70 -7.63 13.81
CA LEU A 220 8.06 -7.20 13.46
C LEU A 220 8.73 -6.38 14.57
N LYS A 221 7.97 -5.80 15.50
CA LYS A 221 8.47 -4.92 16.56
C LYS A 221 9.57 -5.53 17.46
N PRO A 222 9.57 -6.84 17.79
CA PRO A 222 10.67 -7.47 18.52
C PRO A 222 12.02 -7.49 17.77
N TYR A 223 12.00 -7.33 16.45
CA TYR A 223 13.18 -7.40 15.58
C TYR A 223 13.74 -6.02 15.21
N GLY A 224 13.08 -4.94 15.61
CA GLY A 224 13.53 -3.57 15.34
C GLY A 224 12.41 -2.55 15.42
N LYS A 225 12.78 -1.29 15.23
CA LYS A 225 11.84 -0.17 15.29
C LYS A 225 10.86 -0.19 14.10
N ILE A 226 9.64 0.24 14.36
CA ILE A 226 8.68 0.65 13.33
C ILE A 226 8.95 2.13 13.08
N ALA A 227 9.66 2.45 12.00
CA ALA A 227 9.97 3.83 11.65
C ALA A 227 8.82 4.49 10.90
N PHE A 228 8.74 5.81 10.98
CA PHE A 228 7.78 6.60 10.23
C PHE A 228 8.48 7.71 9.45
N LEU A 229 8.11 7.89 8.19
CA LEU A 229 8.69 8.90 7.31
C LEU A 229 7.68 10.03 7.08
N TYR A 230 8.07 11.25 7.46
CA TYR A 230 7.24 12.47 7.39
C TYR A 230 7.53 13.34 6.16
N HIS A 231 8.24 12.82 5.16
CA HIS A 231 8.66 13.57 3.99
C HIS A 231 7.51 13.72 2.99
N ARG A 232 7.27 14.93 2.48
CA ARG A 232 6.16 15.20 1.55
C ARG A 232 6.31 14.44 0.23
N ASP A 233 7.53 14.32 -0.29
CA ASP A 233 7.81 13.62 -1.55
C ASP A 233 7.79 12.07 -1.40
N ALA A 234 7.59 11.55 -0.18
CA ALA A 234 7.34 10.14 0.09
C ALA A 234 5.86 9.86 0.40
N ARG A 235 4.96 10.72 -0.07
CA ARG A 235 3.53 10.63 0.21
C ARG A 235 2.79 10.15 -1.04
N PRO A 236 2.43 8.85 -1.12
CA PRO A 236 1.57 8.35 -2.18
C PRO A 236 0.20 9.02 -2.16
N VAL A 237 -0.48 8.99 -3.30
CA VAL A 237 -1.81 9.60 -3.47
C VAL A 237 -2.78 8.53 -3.93
N THR A 238 -3.89 8.36 -3.20
CA THR A 238 -4.89 7.31 -3.45
C THR A 238 -6.27 7.89 -3.69
N GLY A 239 -7.15 7.06 -4.22
CA GLY A 239 -8.57 7.36 -4.36
C GLY A 239 -9.38 6.95 -3.12
N TYR A 240 -10.69 6.90 -3.28
CA TYR A 240 -11.65 6.64 -2.18
C TYR A 240 -12.20 5.22 -2.19
N GLY A 241 -11.60 4.29 -2.95
CA GLY A 241 -12.16 2.98 -3.26
C GLY A 241 -12.64 2.15 -2.07
N THR A 242 -11.92 2.20 -0.95
CA THR A 242 -12.28 1.46 0.28
C THR A 242 -13.18 2.22 1.23
N ILE A 243 -13.34 3.53 1.07
CA ILE A 243 -14.15 4.39 1.95
C ILE A 243 -15.62 4.38 1.51
N GLY A 244 -15.89 4.04 0.23
CA GLY A 244 -17.23 4.00 -0.34
C GLY A 244 -17.93 5.36 -0.31
N SER A 245 -19.27 5.35 -0.14
CA SER A 245 -20.10 6.56 -0.08
C SER A 245 -20.07 7.28 1.28
N GLN A 246 -19.32 6.78 2.27
CA GLN A 246 -19.21 7.44 3.57
C GLN A 246 -18.28 8.64 3.50
N SER A 247 -18.65 9.71 4.21
CA SER A 247 -17.77 10.87 4.36
C SER A 247 -16.45 10.48 5.00
N LEU A 248 -15.33 11.02 4.48
CA LEU A 248 -13.99 10.86 5.06
C LEU A 248 -13.97 11.15 6.56
N TRP A 249 -14.68 12.20 6.98
CA TRP A 249 -14.81 12.59 8.37
C TRP A 249 -15.56 11.55 9.21
N GLN A 250 -16.63 10.97 8.68
CA GLN A 250 -17.38 9.91 9.37
C GLN A 250 -16.51 8.67 9.55
N SER A 251 -15.82 8.25 8.49
CA SER A 251 -14.89 7.11 8.55
C SER A 251 -13.74 7.35 9.53
N PHE A 252 -13.18 8.56 9.56
CA PHE A 252 -12.14 8.94 10.50
C PHE A 252 -12.66 8.96 11.95
N VAL A 253 -13.81 9.59 12.20
CA VAL A 253 -14.43 9.64 13.54
C VAL A 253 -14.80 8.24 14.01
N GLN A 254 -15.33 7.38 13.14
CA GLN A 254 -15.57 5.97 13.50
C GLN A 254 -14.27 5.25 13.85
N HIS A 255 -13.22 5.44 13.05
CA HIS A 255 -11.92 4.84 13.33
C HIS A 255 -11.36 5.32 14.68
N VAL A 256 -11.40 6.62 14.94
CA VAL A 256 -11.02 7.21 16.24
C VAL A 256 -11.90 6.71 17.38
N LYS A 257 -13.21 6.58 17.18
CA LYS A 257 -14.14 6.01 18.19
C LYS A 257 -13.89 4.53 18.47
N ILE A 258 -13.63 3.72 17.45
CA ILE A 258 -13.30 2.30 17.61
C ILE A 258 -11.96 2.15 18.35
N GLN A 259 -10.99 2.97 18.01
CA GLN A 259 -9.73 3.05 18.75
C GLN A 259 -9.90 3.73 20.12
N GLY A 260 -10.82 4.67 20.25
CA GLY A 260 -11.10 5.50 21.42
C GLY A 260 -12.19 4.96 22.37
N LYS A 261 -12.86 3.82 22.07
CA LYS A 261 -13.62 3.06 23.08
C LYS A 261 -12.75 2.53 24.23
N GLY A 262 -11.53 2.98 24.25
CA GLY A 262 -10.67 3.09 25.37
C GLY A 262 -9.71 4.23 25.11
N ILE A 263 -10.05 5.45 25.54
CA ILE A 263 -9.03 6.47 25.84
C ILE A 263 -7.92 5.80 26.68
N THR A 264 -8.26 4.86 27.53
CA THR A 264 -7.36 3.91 28.17
C THR A 264 -6.58 3.04 27.16
N ARG A 265 -7.14 2.59 26.02
CA ARG A 265 -6.42 1.77 25.01
C ARG A 265 -5.36 2.54 24.23
N ILE A 266 -5.48 3.84 24.10
CA ILE A 266 -4.41 4.69 23.54
C ILE A 266 -3.20 4.71 24.48
N PHE A 267 -3.41 4.53 25.77
CA PHE A 267 -2.39 4.61 26.81
C PHE A 267 -1.88 3.27 27.34
N PHE A 268 -2.61 2.18 27.18
CA PHE A 268 -2.22 0.85 27.67
C PHE A 268 -1.82 -0.06 26.49
N LYS A 269 -0.64 -0.68 26.59
CA LYS A 269 -0.15 -1.70 25.66
C LYS A 269 -1.09 -2.91 25.71
N LYS A 270 -1.56 -3.36 24.54
CA LYS A 270 -2.09 -4.71 24.38
C LYS A 270 -1.10 -5.48 23.50
N ASP A 271 -0.63 -6.61 24.00
CA ASP A 271 0.30 -7.49 23.28
C ASP A 271 -0.45 -8.46 22.36
N HIS A 272 -1.77 -8.56 22.49
CA HIS A 272 -2.65 -9.37 21.64
C HIS A 272 -3.90 -8.58 21.21
N TYR A 273 -4.28 -8.73 19.95
CA TYR A 273 -5.56 -8.28 19.40
C TYR A 273 -6.51 -9.46 19.33
N GLU A 274 -7.68 -9.33 19.96
CA GLU A 274 -8.82 -10.20 19.69
C GLU A 274 -9.54 -9.64 18.46
N ASP A 275 -9.59 -10.43 17.40
CA ASP A 275 -10.36 -10.09 16.21
C ASP A 275 -11.83 -10.44 16.44
N SER A 276 -12.74 -9.62 15.89
CA SER A 276 -14.16 -9.99 15.86
C SER A 276 -14.38 -11.10 14.82
N ASP A 277 -15.37 -11.96 15.02
CA ASP A 277 -15.73 -13.03 14.07
C ASP A 277 -16.01 -12.49 12.66
N GLU A 278 -16.47 -11.24 12.53
CA GLU A 278 -16.68 -10.54 11.26
C GLU A 278 -15.38 -10.22 10.52
N ASN A 279 -14.24 -10.18 11.23
CA ASN A 279 -12.92 -9.92 10.64
C ASN A 279 -12.19 -11.20 10.24
N LEU A 280 -12.70 -12.37 10.56
CA LEU A 280 -12.09 -13.64 10.18
C LEU A 280 -12.47 -14.05 8.75
N VAL A 281 -11.49 -14.58 8.01
CA VAL A 281 -11.73 -15.16 6.69
C VAL A 281 -12.53 -16.45 6.88
N LYS A 282 -13.74 -16.50 6.34
CA LYS A 282 -14.54 -17.72 6.37
C LYS A 282 -13.89 -18.79 5.50
N PRO A 283 -13.87 -20.08 5.95
CA PRO A 283 -13.40 -21.17 5.10
C PRO A 283 -14.20 -21.16 3.78
N GLN A 284 -13.50 -21.10 2.67
CA GLN A 284 -14.13 -21.31 1.36
C GLN A 284 -14.56 -22.79 1.30
N ARG A 285 -15.88 -23.01 1.21
CA ARG A 285 -16.47 -24.34 1.00
C ARG A 285 -16.26 -24.80 -0.43
#